data_11a17d075c8dc50baa9d9b7dabe5289e
#
_entry.id   11a17d075c8dc50baa9d9b7dabe5289e
#
_cell.length_a   1.000
_cell.length_b   1.000
_cell.length_c   1.000
_cell.angle_alpha   90.00
_cell.angle_beta   90.00
_cell.angle_gamma   90.00
#
_symmetry.space_group_name_H-M   'P 1'
#
loop_
_entity.id
_entity.type
_entity.pdbx_description
1 polymer ?
#
loop_
_entity_poly.entity_id
_entity_poly.type
_entity_poly.pdbx_seq_one_letter_code
_entity_poly.pdbx_strand_id
1 'polypeptide(L)'
;FDESPAVLRTAGLSKRIRKEVIFDDIFLAFPKGKVTAITGQNGAGKTTLAQILCGLARQTRGHILIDGEKARAAVRRREIYYCGNDTSTQFFTASVAEELLLNTRLTEESKSHARNLLKEFGLYEYSDAHPSALSGGQKQRLAIACAIFSGRRILILDEPTSGLDGQNMRLIAERLKSEARNGRTILVITHDRELIESCCDNIVEVEKRSS
;
A
#
# COMPACT_ATOMS: atom_id res chain seq x y z
N PHE A 1 -20.07 -2.90 12.34
CA PHE A 1 -19.56 -1.85 11.43
C PHE A 1 -18.92 -0.78 12.30
N ASP A 2 -17.62 -0.56 12.12
CA ASP A 2 -16.88 0.50 12.81
C ASP A 2 -17.40 1.86 12.28
N GLU A 3 -17.90 2.72 13.16
CA GLU A 3 -18.47 4.04 12.84
C GLU A 3 -17.39 5.08 12.47
N SER A 4 -16.12 4.68 12.38
CA SER A 4 -15.05 5.59 11.98
C SER A 4 -15.32 6.15 10.57
N PRO A 5 -15.20 7.46 10.34
CA PRO A 5 -15.46 8.05 9.05
C PRO A 5 -14.51 7.46 7.99
N ALA A 6 -15.08 6.92 6.92
CA ALA A 6 -14.28 6.36 5.84
C ALA A 6 -13.60 7.47 5.05
N VAL A 7 -12.26 7.41 4.97
CA VAL A 7 -11.44 8.37 4.22
C VAL A 7 -11.47 8.07 2.73
N LEU A 8 -11.48 6.79 2.35
CA LEU A 8 -11.49 6.34 0.96
C LEU A 8 -12.74 5.48 0.71
N ARG A 9 -13.50 5.79 -0.34
CA ARG A 9 -14.70 5.04 -0.72
C ARG A 9 -14.75 4.81 -2.22
N THR A 10 -15.46 3.74 -2.62
CA THR A 10 -15.89 3.54 -4.00
C THR A 10 -17.40 3.65 -4.07
N ALA A 11 -17.92 4.18 -5.17
CA ALA A 11 -19.35 4.30 -5.43
C ALA A 11 -19.65 3.80 -6.85
N GLY A 12 -20.27 2.62 -6.93
CA GLY A 12 -20.63 1.98 -8.18
C GLY A 12 -19.42 1.69 -9.08
N LEU A 13 -18.27 1.33 -8.49
CA LEU A 13 -17.02 1.18 -9.23
C LEU A 13 -17.04 -0.08 -10.08
N SER A 14 -16.77 0.08 -11.38
CA SER A 14 -16.71 -1.01 -12.34
C SER A 14 -15.46 -0.97 -13.19
N LYS A 15 -14.91 -2.14 -13.51
CA LYS A 15 -13.78 -2.30 -14.41
C LYS A 15 -14.04 -3.43 -15.40
N ARG A 16 -13.87 -3.10 -16.68
CA ARG A 16 -13.83 -4.05 -17.79
C ARG A 16 -12.51 -3.92 -18.53
N ILE A 17 -11.96 -5.04 -18.95
CA ILE A 17 -10.78 -5.11 -19.82
C ILE A 17 -11.20 -5.91 -21.05
N ARG A 18 -11.25 -5.25 -22.22
CA ARG A 18 -11.84 -5.82 -23.45
C ARG A 18 -13.28 -6.26 -23.20
N LYS A 19 -13.57 -7.56 -23.29
CA LYS A 19 -14.90 -8.15 -23.05
C LYS A 19 -15.07 -8.71 -21.64
N GLU A 20 -13.99 -8.84 -20.87
CA GLU A 20 -14.00 -9.43 -19.53
C GLU A 20 -14.37 -8.38 -18.47
N VAL A 21 -15.32 -8.73 -17.61
CA VAL A 21 -15.70 -7.94 -16.43
C VAL A 21 -14.79 -8.36 -15.28
N ILE A 22 -13.95 -7.44 -14.81
CA ILE A 22 -13.06 -7.69 -13.66
C ILE A 22 -13.87 -7.58 -12.35
N PHE A 23 -14.59 -6.47 -12.21
CA PHE A 23 -15.57 -6.25 -11.15
C PHE A 23 -16.61 -5.22 -11.64
N ASP A 24 -17.79 -5.25 -11.03
CA ASP A 24 -18.91 -4.41 -11.46
C ASP A 24 -19.72 -3.95 -10.25
N ASP A 25 -20.01 -2.65 -10.23
CA ASP A 25 -20.87 -1.98 -9.25
C ASP A 25 -20.46 -2.18 -7.79
N ILE A 26 -19.15 -2.10 -7.48
CA ILE A 26 -18.65 -2.32 -6.13
C ILE A 26 -18.67 -1.04 -5.29
N PHE A 27 -19.12 -1.20 -4.04
CA PHE A 27 -19.16 -0.16 -3.01
C PHE A 27 -18.27 -0.60 -1.84
N LEU A 28 -17.16 0.09 -1.64
CA LEU A 28 -16.21 -0.19 -0.57
C LEU A 28 -16.00 1.06 0.26
N ALA A 29 -15.70 0.86 1.53
CA ALA A 29 -15.39 1.94 2.46
C ALA A 29 -14.18 1.54 3.32
N PHE A 30 -13.20 2.43 3.38
CA PHE A 30 -11.96 2.22 4.12
C PHE A 30 -11.86 3.27 5.22
N PRO A 31 -12.04 2.88 6.49
CA PRO A 31 -12.05 3.78 7.63
C PRO A 31 -10.69 4.43 7.88
N LYS A 32 -10.73 5.64 8.44
CA LYS A 32 -9.54 6.36 8.90
C LYS A 32 -8.88 5.63 10.07
N GLY A 33 -7.56 5.56 10.06
CA GLY A 33 -6.81 5.00 11.19
C GLY A 33 -6.93 3.48 11.32
N LYS A 34 -7.30 2.78 10.26
CA LYS A 34 -7.49 1.32 10.24
C LYS A 34 -6.63 0.66 9.17
N VAL A 35 -6.30 -0.59 9.42
CA VAL A 35 -5.70 -1.50 8.44
C VAL A 35 -6.80 -2.41 7.89
N THR A 36 -7.03 -2.37 6.59
CA THR A 36 -8.02 -3.21 5.91
C THR A 36 -7.34 -4.20 4.97
N ALA A 37 -7.55 -5.49 5.20
CA ALA A 37 -7.13 -6.53 4.26
C ALA A 37 -8.06 -6.56 3.04
N ILE A 38 -7.48 -6.65 1.86
CA ILE A 38 -8.20 -6.93 0.60
C ILE A 38 -7.83 -8.36 0.18
N THR A 39 -8.79 -9.26 0.29
CA THR A 39 -8.64 -10.68 -0.01
C THR A 39 -9.42 -11.06 -1.27
N GLY A 40 -9.33 -12.31 -1.69
CA GLY A 40 -10.04 -12.86 -2.85
C GLY A 40 -9.15 -13.74 -3.70
N GLN A 41 -9.75 -14.52 -4.59
CA GLN A 41 -9.03 -15.46 -5.45
C GLN A 41 -7.99 -14.78 -6.36
N ASN A 42 -7.00 -15.55 -6.83
CA ASN A 42 -6.07 -15.05 -7.84
C ASN A 42 -6.83 -14.70 -9.11
N GLY A 43 -6.52 -13.53 -9.68
CA GLY A 43 -7.24 -13.00 -10.84
C GLY A 43 -8.59 -12.32 -10.53
N ALA A 44 -9.00 -12.20 -9.25
CA ALA A 44 -10.23 -11.47 -8.87
C ALA A 44 -10.14 -9.95 -9.08
N GLY A 45 -8.98 -9.41 -9.48
CA GLY A 45 -8.83 -7.99 -9.78
C GLY A 45 -8.33 -7.13 -8.61
N LYS A 46 -7.79 -7.72 -7.53
CA LYS A 46 -7.28 -6.99 -6.36
C LYS A 46 -6.23 -5.93 -6.72
N THR A 47 -5.18 -6.32 -7.44
CA THR A 47 -4.15 -5.39 -7.94
C THR A 47 -4.73 -4.34 -8.88
N THR A 48 -5.68 -4.72 -9.75
CA THR A 48 -6.39 -3.78 -10.62
C THR A 48 -7.19 -2.76 -9.80
N LEU A 49 -7.87 -3.21 -8.75
CA LEU A 49 -8.59 -2.34 -7.82
C LEU A 49 -7.62 -1.35 -7.16
N ALA A 50 -6.50 -1.83 -6.62
CA ALA A 50 -5.47 -1.00 -6.01
C ALA A 50 -4.95 0.08 -6.97
N GLN A 51 -4.59 -0.31 -8.19
CA GLN A 51 -4.13 0.62 -9.22
C GLN A 51 -5.18 1.68 -9.59
N ILE A 52 -6.45 1.29 -9.63
CA ILE A 52 -7.55 2.23 -9.87
C ILE A 52 -7.71 3.17 -8.69
N LEU A 53 -7.69 2.68 -7.45
CA LEU A 53 -7.77 3.50 -6.25
C LEU A 53 -6.65 4.54 -6.20
N CYS A 54 -5.42 4.17 -6.54
CA CYS A 54 -4.27 5.08 -6.60
C CYS A 54 -4.30 6.06 -7.79
N GLY A 55 -5.18 5.83 -8.79
CA GLY A 55 -5.21 6.64 -10.01
C GLY A 55 -4.13 6.28 -11.03
N LEU A 56 -3.55 5.08 -10.94
CA LEU A 56 -2.60 4.51 -11.90
C LEU A 56 -3.32 3.81 -13.06
N ALA A 57 -4.52 3.29 -12.81
CA ALA A 57 -5.40 2.73 -13.83
C ALA A 57 -6.75 3.45 -13.84
N ARG A 58 -7.45 3.40 -14.97
CA ARG A 58 -8.75 4.04 -15.13
C ARG A 58 -9.88 3.01 -14.92
N GLN A 59 -10.88 3.40 -14.13
CA GLN A 59 -12.14 2.66 -14.02
C GLN A 59 -12.99 2.79 -15.31
N THR A 60 -13.91 1.84 -15.52
CA THR A 60 -14.89 1.90 -16.61
C THR A 60 -16.10 2.76 -16.20
N ARG A 61 -16.61 2.57 -14.97
CA ARG A 61 -17.73 3.32 -14.39
C ARG A 61 -17.48 3.58 -12.92
N GLY A 62 -18.33 4.43 -12.32
CA GLY A 62 -18.32 4.74 -10.91
C GLY A 62 -17.31 5.81 -10.51
N HIS A 63 -17.25 6.06 -9.23
CA HIS A 63 -16.44 7.13 -8.65
C HIS A 63 -15.62 6.62 -7.47
N ILE A 64 -14.50 7.30 -7.22
CA ILE A 64 -13.70 7.13 -6.02
C ILE A 64 -13.77 8.44 -5.26
N LEU A 65 -14.06 8.34 -3.96
CA LEU A 65 -14.21 9.50 -3.08
C LEU A 65 -13.09 9.45 -2.03
N ILE A 66 -12.53 10.63 -1.75
CA ILE A 66 -11.64 10.87 -0.61
C ILE A 66 -12.30 11.94 0.23
N ASP A 67 -12.47 11.69 1.54
CA ASP A 67 -13.18 12.55 2.49
C ASP A 67 -14.61 12.94 2.00
N GLY A 68 -15.28 12.02 1.32
CA GLY A 68 -16.64 12.22 0.80
C GLY A 68 -16.71 12.91 -0.58
N GLU A 69 -15.62 13.46 -1.08
CA GLU A 69 -15.57 14.17 -2.35
C GLU A 69 -14.98 13.32 -3.49
N LYS A 70 -15.50 13.50 -4.72
CA LYS A 70 -15.00 12.78 -5.90
C LYS A 70 -13.54 13.16 -6.17
N ALA A 71 -12.65 12.20 -6.05
CA ALA A 71 -11.23 12.38 -6.23
C ALA A 71 -10.77 12.03 -7.66
N ARG A 72 -10.25 13.03 -8.40
CA ARG A 72 -9.60 12.81 -9.70
C ARG A 72 -8.30 12.02 -9.53
N ALA A 73 -7.83 11.37 -10.60
CA ALA A 73 -6.61 10.56 -10.56
C ALA A 73 -5.37 11.33 -10.02
N ALA A 74 -5.22 12.60 -10.37
CA ALA A 74 -4.12 13.43 -9.88
C ALA A 74 -4.16 13.61 -8.35
N VAL A 75 -5.35 13.81 -7.76
CA VAL A 75 -5.54 13.91 -6.31
C VAL A 75 -5.19 12.58 -5.65
N ARG A 76 -5.71 11.47 -6.19
CA ARG A 76 -5.43 10.13 -5.67
C ARG A 76 -3.93 9.81 -5.66
N ARG A 77 -3.20 10.10 -6.74
CA ARG A 77 -1.73 9.93 -6.81
C ARG A 77 -0.98 10.77 -5.79
N ARG A 78 -1.53 11.89 -5.36
CA ARG A 78 -0.93 12.74 -4.32
C ARG A 78 -1.22 12.22 -2.91
N GLU A 79 -2.44 11.73 -2.67
CA GLU A 79 -2.92 11.32 -1.34
C GLU A 79 -2.59 9.87 -1.00
N ILE A 80 -2.39 9.01 -2.01
CA ILE A 80 -2.21 7.56 -1.86
C ILE A 80 -0.81 7.17 -2.31
N TYR A 81 -0.12 6.38 -1.48
CA TYR A 81 1.09 5.68 -1.88
C TYR A 81 0.74 4.24 -2.24
N TYR A 82 1.22 3.76 -3.37
CA TYR A 82 1.05 2.38 -3.81
C TYR A 82 2.40 1.67 -3.83
N CYS A 83 2.52 0.62 -3.03
CA CYS A 83 3.62 -0.32 -3.07
C CYS A 83 3.13 -1.60 -3.76
N GLY A 84 3.59 -1.85 -4.97
CA GLY A 84 3.25 -3.04 -5.76
C GLY A 84 3.98 -4.29 -5.26
N ASN A 85 3.54 -5.47 -5.72
CA ASN A 85 4.14 -6.74 -5.37
C ASN A 85 5.52 -6.99 -6.02
N ASP A 86 5.81 -6.34 -7.15
CA ASP A 86 7.12 -6.42 -7.81
C ASP A 86 8.02 -5.27 -7.35
N THR A 87 8.84 -5.54 -6.33
CA THR A 87 9.80 -4.58 -5.80
C THR A 87 11.05 -4.44 -6.68
N SER A 88 11.26 -5.29 -7.67
CA SER A 88 12.46 -5.26 -8.51
C SER A 88 12.51 -4.04 -9.45
N THR A 89 11.34 -3.49 -9.80
CA THR A 89 11.17 -2.38 -10.74
C THR A 89 10.80 -1.06 -10.06
N GLN A 90 10.80 -1.01 -8.72
CA GLN A 90 10.31 0.16 -7.97
C GLN A 90 11.39 1.15 -7.56
N PHE A 91 12.66 0.79 -7.64
CA PHE A 91 13.76 1.62 -7.16
C PHE A 91 14.51 2.30 -8.31
N PHE A 92 14.77 3.61 -8.15
CA PHE A 92 15.30 4.46 -9.23
C PHE A 92 16.57 5.20 -8.85
N THR A 93 17.00 5.17 -7.58
CA THR A 93 18.12 5.95 -7.08
C THR A 93 19.42 5.14 -6.99
N ALA A 94 20.55 5.83 -6.80
CA ALA A 94 21.86 5.21 -6.70
C ALA A 94 22.08 4.50 -5.35
N SER A 95 21.34 4.85 -4.30
CA SER A 95 21.49 4.23 -2.98
C SER A 95 20.17 4.03 -2.25
N VAL A 96 20.17 3.10 -1.29
CA VAL A 96 19.04 2.82 -0.39
C VAL A 96 18.60 4.07 0.39
N ALA A 97 19.55 4.88 0.85
CA ALA A 97 19.26 6.12 1.56
C ALA A 97 18.60 7.16 0.65
N GLU A 98 19.08 7.30 -0.58
CA GLU A 98 18.48 8.21 -1.57
C GLU A 98 17.08 7.78 -1.95
N GLU A 99 16.79 6.47 -2.02
CA GLU A 99 15.47 5.96 -2.34
C GLU A 99 14.43 6.40 -1.29
N LEU A 100 14.78 6.32 -0.01
CA LEU A 100 13.92 6.83 1.06
C LEU A 100 13.67 8.34 0.94
N LEU A 101 14.71 9.10 0.61
CA LEU A 101 14.67 10.56 0.54
C LEU A 101 14.09 11.08 -0.78
N LEU A 102 13.74 10.20 -1.70
CA LEU A 102 13.22 10.57 -3.01
C LEU A 102 11.96 11.43 -2.87
N ASN A 103 11.93 12.56 -3.60
CA ASN A 103 10.86 13.55 -3.54
C ASN A 103 10.64 14.21 -2.16
N THR A 104 11.62 14.15 -1.27
CA THR A 104 11.58 14.80 0.04
C THR A 104 12.55 15.98 0.08
N ARG A 105 12.14 17.06 0.76
CA ARG A 105 13.08 18.17 1.03
C ARG A 105 14.18 17.67 1.98
N LEU A 106 15.43 17.80 1.55
CA LEU A 106 16.59 17.38 2.34
C LEU A 106 16.82 18.37 3.49
N THR A 107 16.46 17.94 4.69
CA THR A 107 16.72 18.62 5.95
C THR A 107 17.41 17.65 6.90
N GLU A 108 18.05 18.13 7.96
CA GLU A 108 18.64 17.25 8.97
C GLU A 108 17.57 16.37 9.67
N GLU A 109 16.36 16.88 9.81
CA GLU A 109 15.22 16.13 10.33
C GLU A 109 14.84 14.98 9.41
N SER A 110 14.69 15.23 8.09
CA SER A 110 14.35 14.18 7.12
C SER A 110 15.43 13.11 7.02
N LYS A 111 16.71 13.51 7.06
CA LYS A 111 17.84 12.59 7.07
C LYS A 111 17.87 11.74 8.36
N SER A 112 17.62 12.36 9.53
CA SER A 112 17.56 11.65 10.80
C SER A 112 16.39 10.65 10.81
N HIS A 113 15.22 11.05 10.33
CA HIS A 113 14.06 10.16 10.20
C HIS A 113 14.35 8.99 9.26
N ALA A 114 14.93 9.23 8.08
CA ALA A 114 15.32 8.17 7.15
C ALA A 114 16.30 7.19 7.79
N ARG A 115 17.32 7.71 8.48
CA ARG A 115 18.32 6.88 9.20
C ARG A 115 17.66 5.99 10.26
N ASN A 116 16.75 6.54 11.05
CA ASN A 116 16.03 5.78 12.08
C ASN A 116 15.16 4.68 11.47
N LEU A 117 14.46 5.00 10.39
CA LEU A 117 13.61 4.04 9.68
C LEU A 117 14.45 2.91 9.04
N LEU A 118 15.60 3.23 8.44
CA LEU A 118 16.52 2.22 7.91
C LEU A 118 17.05 1.30 9.03
N LYS A 119 17.35 1.82 10.23
CA LYS A 119 17.74 1.01 11.38
C LYS A 119 16.61 0.08 11.83
N GLU A 120 15.39 0.60 11.92
CA GLU A 120 14.21 -0.16 12.32
C GLU A 120 13.94 -1.34 11.36
N PHE A 121 14.10 -1.10 10.06
CA PHE A 121 13.91 -2.14 9.03
C PHE A 121 15.16 -3.01 8.77
N GLY A 122 16.25 -2.85 9.55
CA GLY A 122 17.49 -3.63 9.39
C GLY A 122 18.19 -3.38 8.04
N LEU A 123 18.11 -2.15 7.54
CA LEU A 123 18.68 -1.75 6.26
C LEU A 123 19.78 -0.68 6.37
N TYR A 124 20.09 -0.23 7.57
CA TYR A 124 21.04 0.86 7.77
C TYR A 124 22.45 0.56 7.25
N GLU A 125 22.91 -0.67 7.39
CA GLU A 125 24.23 -1.11 6.91
C GLU A 125 24.31 -1.10 5.36
N TYR A 126 23.16 -1.08 4.69
CA TYR A 126 23.04 -1.03 3.23
C TYR A 126 22.73 0.37 2.71
N SER A 127 22.82 1.41 3.55
CA SER A 127 22.42 2.79 3.19
C SER A 127 23.04 3.30 1.90
N ASP A 128 24.31 3.00 1.68
CA ASP A 128 25.08 3.44 0.52
C ASP A 128 25.07 2.41 -0.64
N ALA A 129 24.45 1.24 -0.42
CA ALA A 129 24.37 0.21 -1.44
C ALA A 129 23.29 0.56 -2.48
N HIS A 130 23.52 0.17 -3.73
CA HIS A 130 22.48 0.28 -4.75
C HIS A 130 21.32 -0.69 -4.43
N PRO A 131 20.04 -0.27 -4.56
CA PRO A 131 18.89 -1.13 -4.22
C PRO A 131 18.87 -2.48 -4.93
N SER A 132 19.45 -2.58 -6.13
CA SER A 132 19.55 -3.86 -6.85
C SER A 132 20.40 -4.92 -6.14
N ALA A 133 21.35 -4.50 -5.30
CA ALA A 133 22.24 -5.38 -4.54
C ALA A 133 21.52 -6.04 -3.33
N LEU A 134 20.34 -5.54 -2.94
CA LEU A 134 19.56 -6.08 -1.85
C LEU A 134 18.93 -7.43 -2.22
N SER A 135 18.80 -8.32 -1.22
CA SER A 135 18.00 -9.54 -1.35
C SER A 135 16.51 -9.21 -1.53
N GLY A 136 15.70 -10.18 -1.97
CA GLY A 136 14.26 -9.98 -2.14
C GLY A 136 13.56 -9.47 -0.89
N GLY A 137 13.85 -10.08 0.28
CA GLY A 137 13.27 -9.64 1.55
C GLY A 137 13.76 -8.24 1.98
N GLN A 138 15.01 -7.88 1.70
CA GLN A 138 15.52 -6.52 1.94
C GLN A 138 14.85 -5.50 1.03
N LYS A 139 14.64 -5.82 -0.26
CA LYS A 139 13.88 -4.97 -1.19
C LYS A 139 12.46 -4.76 -0.72
N GLN A 140 11.80 -5.82 -0.23
CA GLN A 140 10.45 -5.73 0.30
C GLN A 140 10.40 -4.77 1.50
N ARG A 141 11.32 -4.92 2.44
CA ARG A 141 11.41 -4.02 3.60
C ARG A 141 11.70 -2.58 3.18
N LEU A 142 12.59 -2.36 2.20
CA LEU A 142 12.85 -1.02 1.67
C LEU A 142 11.60 -0.40 1.04
N ALA A 143 10.84 -1.14 0.24
CA ALA A 143 9.61 -0.65 -0.39
C ALA A 143 8.58 -0.19 0.66
N ILE A 144 8.43 -0.95 1.74
CA ILE A 144 7.53 -0.59 2.85
C ILE A 144 8.08 0.63 3.62
N ALA A 145 9.38 0.69 3.87
CA ALA A 145 10.01 1.86 4.48
C ALA A 145 9.76 3.13 3.64
N CYS A 146 9.90 3.05 2.31
CA CYS A 146 9.57 4.16 1.41
C CYS A 146 8.09 4.56 1.49
N ALA A 147 7.17 3.58 1.57
CA ALA A 147 5.75 3.85 1.74
C ALA A 147 5.47 4.63 3.04
N ILE A 148 6.07 4.19 4.14
CA ILE A 148 5.94 4.85 5.45
C ILE A 148 6.55 6.25 5.43
N PHE A 149 7.76 6.37 4.87
CA PHE A 149 8.50 7.64 4.80
C PHE A 149 7.80 8.67 3.91
N SER A 150 7.03 8.24 2.92
CA SER A 150 6.30 9.12 1.98
C SER A 150 5.38 10.13 2.63
N GLY A 151 4.98 9.92 3.89
CA GLY A 151 4.03 10.77 4.61
C GLY A 151 2.61 10.78 4.04
N ARG A 152 2.28 9.92 3.06
CA ARG A 152 0.95 9.85 2.48
C ARG A 152 -0.08 9.38 3.50
N ARG A 153 -1.29 9.94 3.43
CA ARG A 153 -2.39 9.60 4.37
C ARG A 153 -2.95 8.20 4.15
N ILE A 154 -2.87 7.71 2.93
CA ILE A 154 -3.40 6.41 2.52
C ILE A 154 -2.24 5.60 1.94
N LEU A 155 -2.06 4.38 2.44
CA LEU A 155 -1.09 3.43 1.93
C LEU A 155 -1.84 2.23 1.34
N ILE A 156 -1.44 1.78 0.16
CA ILE A 156 -1.91 0.52 -0.43
C ILE A 156 -0.69 -0.34 -0.69
N LEU A 157 -0.64 -1.50 -0.05
CA LEU A 157 0.48 -2.44 -0.09
C LEU A 157 -0.01 -3.75 -0.72
N ASP A 158 0.62 -4.15 -1.81
CA ASP A 158 0.26 -5.37 -2.55
C ASP A 158 1.27 -6.46 -2.21
N GLU A 159 0.84 -7.51 -1.48
CA GLU A 159 1.61 -8.63 -0.95
C GLU A 159 2.87 -8.19 -0.15
N PRO A 160 2.73 -7.35 0.89
CA PRO A 160 3.87 -6.71 1.56
C PRO A 160 4.79 -7.67 2.32
N THR A 161 4.36 -8.90 2.60
CA THR A 161 5.13 -9.91 3.33
C THR A 161 5.65 -11.04 2.46
N SER A 162 5.44 -10.95 1.14
CA SER A 162 5.91 -11.98 0.21
C SER A 162 7.43 -12.18 0.30
N GLY A 163 7.85 -13.43 0.56
CA GLY A 163 9.27 -13.79 0.69
C GLY A 163 9.95 -13.34 1.98
N LEU A 164 9.20 -12.91 2.99
CA LEU A 164 9.73 -12.58 4.31
C LEU A 164 9.60 -13.76 5.28
N ASP A 165 10.54 -13.84 6.21
CA ASP A 165 10.41 -14.72 7.38
C ASP A 165 9.43 -14.15 8.41
N GLY A 166 9.03 -14.99 9.38
CA GLY A 166 8.04 -14.61 10.38
C GLY A 166 8.47 -13.45 11.28
N GLN A 167 9.77 -13.23 11.50
CA GLN A 167 10.25 -12.10 12.31
C GLN A 167 10.07 -10.78 11.54
N ASN A 168 10.45 -10.74 10.28
CA ASN A 168 10.29 -9.58 9.43
C ASN A 168 8.81 -9.29 9.14
N MET A 169 7.98 -10.32 8.97
CA MET A 169 6.53 -10.15 8.84
C MET A 169 5.93 -9.47 10.07
N ARG A 170 6.29 -9.91 11.29
CA ARG A 170 5.81 -9.30 12.54
C ARG A 170 6.24 -7.86 12.69
N LEU A 171 7.49 -7.53 12.35
CA LEU A 171 7.97 -6.15 12.33
C LEU A 171 7.08 -5.26 11.45
N ILE A 172 6.76 -5.74 10.24
CA ILE A 172 5.89 -5.02 9.31
C ILE A 172 4.48 -4.88 9.90
N ALA A 173 3.90 -5.95 10.43
CA ALA A 173 2.57 -5.93 11.03
C ALA A 173 2.46 -4.90 12.17
N GLU A 174 3.41 -4.89 13.08
CA GLU A 174 3.48 -3.92 14.18
C GLU A 174 3.61 -2.49 13.67
N ARG A 175 4.45 -2.29 12.65
CA ARG A 175 4.63 -0.97 12.06
C ARG A 175 3.37 -0.47 11.36
N LEU A 176 2.69 -1.30 10.58
CA LEU A 176 1.43 -0.92 9.94
C LEU A 176 0.35 -0.56 10.98
N LYS A 177 0.24 -1.34 12.06
CA LYS A 177 -0.64 -0.97 13.19
C LYS A 177 -0.30 0.39 13.80
N SER A 178 0.98 0.66 14.02
CA SER A 178 1.44 1.94 14.55
C SER A 178 1.06 3.10 13.61
N GLU A 179 1.28 2.95 12.31
CA GLU A 179 0.92 3.96 11.32
C GLU A 179 -0.60 4.20 11.26
N ALA A 180 -1.40 3.14 11.39
CA ALA A 180 -2.85 3.26 11.45
C ALA A 180 -3.30 4.01 12.71
N ARG A 181 -2.75 3.69 13.88
CA ARG A 181 -3.02 4.41 15.14
C ARG A 181 -2.65 5.90 15.06
N ASN A 182 -1.65 6.23 14.25
CA ASN A 182 -1.26 7.62 13.95
C ASN A 182 -2.16 8.29 12.90
N GLY A 183 -3.28 7.65 12.54
CA GLY A 183 -4.33 8.21 11.69
C GLY A 183 -4.21 7.93 10.20
N ARG A 184 -3.24 7.09 9.75
CA ARG A 184 -3.16 6.66 8.36
C ARG A 184 -4.22 5.58 8.05
N THR A 185 -4.72 5.58 6.84
CA THR A 185 -5.58 4.51 6.31
C THR A 185 -4.72 3.56 5.50
N ILE A 186 -4.74 2.28 5.84
CA ILE A 186 -3.85 1.29 5.22
C ILE A 186 -4.68 0.16 4.60
N LEU A 187 -4.43 -0.13 3.35
CA LEU A 187 -5.00 -1.25 2.61
C LEU A 187 -3.88 -2.25 2.33
N VAL A 188 -4.10 -3.50 2.66
CA VAL A 188 -3.15 -4.58 2.43
C VAL A 188 -3.80 -5.64 1.57
N ILE A 189 -3.31 -5.82 0.35
CA ILE A 189 -3.69 -6.97 -0.47
C ILE A 189 -2.80 -8.12 -0.06
N THR A 190 -3.38 -9.19 0.46
CA THR A 190 -2.60 -10.35 0.89
C THR A 190 -3.42 -11.62 1.02
N HIS A 191 -2.74 -12.76 0.95
CA HIS A 191 -3.24 -14.09 1.30
C HIS A 191 -2.64 -14.61 2.60
N ASP A 192 -1.72 -13.86 3.20
CA ASP A 192 -1.03 -14.20 4.44
C ASP A 192 -1.97 -14.03 5.64
N ARG A 193 -2.45 -15.17 6.16
CA ARG A 193 -3.37 -15.19 7.32
C ARG A 193 -2.72 -14.65 8.58
N GLU A 194 -1.43 -14.94 8.80
CA GLU A 194 -0.71 -14.46 9.97
C GLU A 194 -0.61 -12.93 9.96
N LEU A 195 -0.36 -12.32 8.81
CA LEU A 195 -0.38 -10.87 8.66
C LEU A 195 -1.78 -10.29 8.92
N ILE A 196 -2.82 -10.90 8.35
CA ILE A 196 -4.21 -10.45 8.53
C ILE A 196 -4.58 -10.46 10.02
N GLU A 197 -4.36 -11.58 10.70
CA GLU A 197 -4.67 -11.74 12.13
C GLU A 197 -3.82 -10.81 13.00
N SER A 198 -2.57 -10.55 12.60
CA SER A 198 -1.64 -9.72 13.36
C SER A 198 -1.96 -8.23 13.28
N CYS A 199 -2.44 -7.70 12.15
CA CYS A 199 -2.53 -6.24 11.99
C CYS A 199 -3.81 -5.70 11.37
N CYS A 200 -4.67 -6.51 10.75
CA CYS A 200 -5.83 -5.97 10.06
C CYS A 200 -7.04 -5.82 11.00
N ASP A 201 -7.69 -4.68 10.93
CA ASP A 201 -8.92 -4.38 11.66
C ASP A 201 -10.17 -4.86 10.89
N ASN A 202 -10.10 -4.85 9.55
CA ASN A 202 -11.20 -5.18 8.66
C ASN A 202 -10.71 -6.06 7.50
N ILE A 203 -11.64 -6.83 6.92
CA ILE A 203 -11.41 -7.63 5.72
C ILE A 203 -12.45 -7.27 4.69
N VAL A 204 -12.01 -7.04 3.46
CA VAL A 204 -12.84 -6.85 2.27
C VAL A 204 -12.48 -7.94 1.28
N GLU A 205 -13.46 -8.72 0.86
CA GLU A 205 -13.27 -9.75 -0.15
C GLU A 205 -13.66 -9.23 -1.54
N VAL A 206 -12.76 -9.38 -2.50
CA VAL A 206 -13.03 -9.10 -3.92
C VAL A 206 -13.37 -10.42 -4.60
N GLU A 207 -14.63 -10.58 -4.97
CA GLU A 207 -15.11 -11.78 -5.65
C GLU A 207 -14.80 -11.73 -7.14
N LYS A 208 -14.35 -12.86 -7.69
CA LYS A 208 -14.26 -13.06 -9.12
C LYS A 208 -15.67 -13.29 -9.66
N ARG A 209 -16.17 -12.41 -10.52
CA ARG A 209 -17.43 -12.71 -11.24
C ARG A 209 -17.19 -13.83 -12.23
N SER A 210 -17.94 -14.91 -12.07
CA SER A 210 -18.07 -15.94 -13.09
C SER A 210 -18.72 -15.32 -14.33
N SER A 211 -18.11 -15.53 -15.47
CA SER A 211 -18.59 -15.09 -16.79
C SER A 211 -19.85 -15.82 -17.15
#